data_95818ee83f1a09b32b3701977a610dfc
#
_entry.id   95818ee83f1a09b32b3701977a610dfc
#
_cell.length_a   1.000
_cell.length_b   1.000
_cell.length_c   1.000
_cell.angle_alpha   90.00
_cell.angle_beta   90.00
_cell.angle_gamma   90.00
#
_symmetry.space_group_name_H-M   'P 1'
#
loop_
_entity.id
_entity.type
_entity.pdbx_description
1 polymer ?
#
loop_
_entity_poly.entity_id
_entity_poly.type
_entity_poly.pdbx_seq_one_letter_code
_entity_poly.pdbx_strand_id
1 'polypeptide(L)'
;MIEFKKFTDFPRGTLYDLLADAYSYDERNKQIWDANWKETDDFFYDNPDIADKYSLVTCLDGEPIGFVTWDPRHRPEYVEIGHNGIREQYKRRGYGHLQLEEVLRRIREYEGLKRIIVGTNSNLAAPRNYESAGFVLYDRKPNLTESAYTGDYLYYEIIL
;
A
#
# COMPACT_ATOMS: atom_id res chain seq x y z
N MET A 1 18.83 3.58 -9.45
CA MET A 1 18.22 2.33 -9.94
C MET A 1 17.15 1.87 -8.97
N ILE A 2 15.98 1.57 -9.48
CA ILE A 2 14.87 1.03 -8.69
C ILE A 2 14.98 -0.48 -8.59
N GLU A 3 14.85 -1.00 -7.37
CA GLU A 3 14.80 -2.44 -7.08
C GLU A 3 13.63 -2.71 -6.13
N PHE A 4 13.07 -3.90 -6.20
CA PHE A 4 12.01 -4.34 -5.30
C PHE A 4 12.56 -5.45 -4.41
N LYS A 5 12.56 -5.21 -3.11
CA LYS A 5 13.14 -6.10 -2.10
C LYS A 5 12.08 -6.59 -1.11
N LYS A 6 12.50 -7.38 -0.14
CA LYS A 6 11.64 -7.96 0.90
C LYS A 6 11.89 -7.24 2.22
N PHE A 7 10.88 -7.20 3.10
CA PHE A 7 11.07 -6.65 4.45
C PHE A 7 12.14 -7.41 5.23
N THR A 8 12.31 -8.71 4.99
CA THR A 8 13.37 -9.51 5.64
C THR A 8 14.79 -9.10 5.23
N ASP A 9 14.94 -8.33 4.15
CA ASP A 9 16.23 -7.72 3.78
C ASP A 9 16.60 -6.53 4.67
N PHE A 10 15.68 -6.08 5.53
CA PHE A 10 15.84 -4.92 6.39
C PHE A 10 15.50 -5.27 7.85
N PRO A 11 16.02 -4.51 8.83
CA PRO A 11 15.76 -4.80 10.23
C PRO A 11 14.32 -4.48 10.65
N ARG A 12 13.86 -5.15 11.71
CA ARG A 12 12.59 -4.82 12.38
C ARG A 12 12.53 -3.32 12.65
N GLY A 13 11.39 -2.71 12.44
CA GLY A 13 11.19 -1.26 12.53
C GLY A 13 11.13 -0.59 11.15
N THR A 14 11.63 -1.23 10.10
CA THR A 14 11.65 -0.64 8.75
C THR A 14 10.24 -0.39 8.23
N LEU A 15 9.31 -1.33 8.42
CA LEU A 15 7.91 -1.12 8.01
C LEU A 15 7.27 0.02 8.79
N TYR A 16 7.49 0.09 10.11
CA TYR A 16 7.01 1.21 10.91
C TYR A 16 7.54 2.55 10.39
N ASP A 17 8.83 2.64 10.10
CA ASP A 17 9.44 3.86 9.59
C ASP A 17 8.85 4.29 8.24
N LEU A 18 8.61 3.33 7.36
CA LEU A 18 7.99 3.59 6.06
C LEU A 18 6.54 4.07 6.21
N LEU A 19 5.77 3.44 7.10
CA LEU A 19 4.39 3.85 7.40
C LEU A 19 4.35 5.28 7.96
N ALA A 20 5.16 5.55 8.98
CA ALA A 20 5.20 6.85 9.63
C ALA A 20 5.60 7.97 8.65
N ASP A 21 6.57 7.71 7.78
CA ASP A 21 7.03 8.68 6.79
C ASP A 21 5.98 8.89 5.67
N ALA A 22 5.43 7.82 5.13
CA ALA A 22 4.44 7.90 4.05
C ALA A 22 3.18 8.67 4.47
N TYR A 23 2.79 8.56 5.74
CA TYR A 23 1.61 9.25 6.30
C TYR A 23 1.96 10.52 7.07
N SER A 24 3.18 11.05 6.94
CA SER A 24 3.64 12.23 7.69
C SER A 24 3.07 13.55 7.19
N TYR A 25 2.32 13.55 6.10
CA TYR A 25 1.69 14.75 5.54
C TYR A 25 0.66 15.40 6.46
N ASP A 26 0.20 14.69 7.50
CA ASP A 26 -0.69 15.21 8.53
C ASP A 26 -0.35 14.56 9.88
N GLU A 27 -0.06 15.39 10.88
CA GLU A 27 0.34 14.93 12.22
C GLU A 27 -0.73 14.07 12.91
N ARG A 28 -2.01 14.27 12.57
CA ARG A 28 -3.10 13.49 13.14
C ARG A 28 -3.01 12.01 12.78
N ASN A 29 -2.39 11.69 11.65
CA ASN A 29 -2.19 10.29 11.25
C ASN A 29 -1.38 9.54 12.30
N LYS A 30 -0.28 10.10 12.78
CA LYS A 30 0.54 9.47 13.81
C LYS A 30 -0.22 9.33 15.12
N GLN A 31 -0.97 10.37 15.52
CA GLN A 31 -1.76 10.33 16.75
C GLN A 31 -2.79 9.20 16.75
N ILE A 32 -3.40 8.94 15.59
CA ILE A 32 -4.47 7.94 15.46
C ILE A 32 -3.89 6.55 15.22
N TRP A 33 -2.84 6.42 14.42
CA TRP A 33 -2.41 5.14 13.83
C TRP A 33 -1.08 4.61 14.35
N ASP A 34 -0.35 5.34 15.22
CA ASP A 34 0.98 4.93 15.68
C ASP A 34 1.00 3.52 16.26
N ALA A 35 0.06 3.21 17.14
CA ALA A 35 -0.05 1.89 17.75
C ALA A 35 -0.34 0.80 16.70
N ASN A 36 -1.22 1.10 15.74
CA ASN A 36 -1.53 0.18 14.65
C ASN A 36 -0.30 -0.08 13.76
N TRP A 37 0.48 0.95 13.45
CA TRP A 37 1.70 0.80 12.66
C TRP A 37 2.74 -0.07 13.36
N LYS A 38 2.86 0.07 14.67
CA LYS A 38 3.75 -0.78 15.48
C LYS A 38 3.32 -2.23 15.47
N GLU A 39 2.02 -2.48 15.61
CA GLU A 39 1.45 -3.82 15.54
C GLU A 39 1.67 -4.45 14.15
N THR A 40 1.51 -3.68 13.09
CA THR A 40 1.72 -4.13 11.71
C THR A 40 3.18 -4.51 11.48
N ASP A 41 4.12 -3.67 11.96
CA ASP A 41 5.55 -3.96 11.89
C ASP A 41 5.88 -5.25 12.65
N ASP A 42 5.41 -5.38 13.88
CA ASP A 42 5.63 -6.57 14.68
C ASP A 42 5.07 -7.83 14.00
N PHE A 43 3.86 -7.75 13.47
CA PHE A 43 3.23 -8.87 12.77
C PHE A 43 4.08 -9.35 11.58
N PHE A 44 4.58 -8.41 10.77
CA PHE A 44 5.37 -8.74 9.58
C PHE A 44 6.72 -9.35 9.95
N TYR A 45 7.40 -8.80 10.96
CA TYR A 45 8.69 -9.33 11.39
C TYR A 45 8.58 -10.60 12.24
N ASP A 46 7.43 -10.83 12.87
CA ASP A 46 7.13 -12.08 13.55
C ASP A 46 6.66 -13.18 12.58
N ASN A 47 6.22 -12.80 11.37
CA ASN A 47 5.74 -13.71 10.33
C ASN A 47 6.46 -13.43 8.99
N PRO A 48 7.77 -13.69 8.91
CA PRO A 48 8.56 -13.32 7.73
C PRO A 48 8.10 -13.99 6.43
N ASP A 49 7.54 -15.19 6.49
CA ASP A 49 7.01 -15.87 5.30
C ASP A 49 5.82 -15.08 4.70
N ILE A 50 4.95 -14.56 5.56
CA ILE A 50 3.81 -13.73 5.13
C ILE A 50 4.33 -12.41 4.54
N ALA A 51 5.25 -11.75 5.24
CA ALA A 51 5.85 -10.51 4.77
C ALA A 51 6.49 -10.67 3.40
N ASP A 52 7.28 -11.72 3.19
CA ASP A 52 7.99 -11.94 1.94
C ASP A 52 7.08 -12.28 0.77
N LYS A 53 5.94 -12.95 1.03
CA LYS A 53 5.02 -13.39 -0.02
C LYS A 53 4.00 -12.32 -0.41
N TYR A 54 3.62 -11.44 0.51
CA TYR A 54 2.45 -10.56 0.35
C TYR A 54 2.79 -9.08 0.54
N SER A 55 4.04 -8.72 0.33
CA SER A 55 4.50 -7.34 0.33
C SER A 55 5.76 -7.18 -0.51
N LEU A 56 6.08 -5.93 -0.81
CA LEU A 56 7.38 -5.58 -1.38
C LEU A 56 7.85 -4.23 -0.82
N VAL A 57 9.16 -4.04 -0.85
CA VAL A 57 9.80 -2.77 -0.51
C VAL A 57 10.43 -2.21 -1.79
N THR A 58 10.03 -1.00 -2.15
CA THR A 58 10.64 -0.29 -3.28
C THR A 58 11.88 0.42 -2.78
N CYS A 59 13.00 0.17 -3.44
CA CYS A 59 14.29 0.76 -3.08
C CYS A 59 14.84 1.60 -4.23
N LEU A 60 15.45 2.72 -3.89
CA LEU A 60 16.22 3.56 -4.81
C LEU A 60 17.67 3.53 -4.37
N ASP A 61 18.55 2.98 -5.21
CA ASP A 61 19.97 2.83 -4.90
C ASP A 61 20.23 2.17 -3.54
N GLY A 62 19.42 1.14 -3.23
CA GLY A 62 19.51 0.37 -2.00
C GLY A 62 18.73 0.92 -0.81
N GLU A 63 18.22 2.15 -0.89
CA GLU A 63 17.47 2.77 0.19
C GLU A 63 15.97 2.50 0.06
N PRO A 64 15.28 2.06 1.13
CA PRO A 64 13.84 1.89 1.11
C PRO A 64 13.13 3.22 0.95
N ILE A 65 12.35 3.39 -0.10
CA ILE A 65 11.60 4.63 -0.37
C ILE A 65 10.09 4.42 -0.37
N GLY A 66 9.63 3.18 -0.43
CA GLY A 66 8.22 2.87 -0.47
C GLY A 66 7.94 1.40 -0.21
N PHE A 67 6.67 1.08 -0.11
CA PHE A 67 6.24 -0.29 0.17
C PHE A 67 4.79 -0.48 -0.25
N VAL A 68 4.41 -1.72 -0.46
CA VAL A 68 3.02 -2.10 -0.69
C VAL A 68 2.78 -3.48 -0.11
N THR A 69 1.60 -3.66 0.47
CA THR A 69 1.13 -4.94 1.02
C THR A 69 -0.16 -5.34 0.35
N TRP A 70 -0.48 -6.63 0.34
CA TRP A 70 -1.77 -7.10 -0.17
C TRP A 70 -2.26 -8.31 0.62
N ASP A 71 -3.57 -8.49 0.63
CA ASP A 71 -4.26 -9.58 1.32
C ASP A 71 -4.73 -10.62 0.31
N PRO A 72 -4.15 -11.83 0.30
CA PRO A 72 -4.50 -12.89 -0.64
C PRO A 72 -5.59 -13.84 -0.16
N ARG A 73 -6.13 -13.64 1.04
CA ARG A 73 -6.99 -14.62 1.72
C ARG A 73 -8.34 -14.87 1.05
N HIS A 74 -8.78 -13.94 0.20
CA HIS A 74 -10.07 -14.03 -0.48
C HIS A 74 -9.98 -14.60 -1.90
N ARG A 75 -8.83 -15.18 -2.25
CA ARG A 75 -8.67 -15.84 -3.54
C ARG A 75 -9.60 -17.03 -3.67
N PRO A 76 -10.13 -17.34 -4.87
CA PRO A 76 -9.88 -16.66 -6.16
C PRO A 76 -10.81 -15.46 -6.42
N GLU A 77 -11.69 -15.11 -5.50
CA GLU A 77 -12.68 -14.06 -5.72
C GLU A 77 -12.01 -12.69 -5.89
N TYR A 78 -11.08 -12.33 -5.00
CA TYR A 78 -10.32 -11.09 -5.11
C TYR A 78 -9.06 -11.12 -4.26
N VAL A 79 -8.12 -10.21 -4.59
CA VAL A 79 -7.00 -9.83 -3.74
C VAL A 79 -7.15 -8.34 -3.45
N GLU A 80 -6.93 -7.95 -2.21
CA GLU A 80 -7.03 -6.55 -1.78
C GLU A 80 -5.65 -5.97 -1.54
N ILE A 81 -5.35 -4.84 -2.18
CA ILE A 81 -4.16 -4.06 -1.87
C ILE A 81 -4.41 -3.34 -0.54
N GLY A 82 -3.50 -3.52 0.41
CA GLY A 82 -3.57 -2.90 1.72
C GLY A 82 -2.84 -1.56 1.76
N HIS A 83 -1.75 -1.50 2.54
CA HIS A 83 -0.91 -0.31 2.56
C HIS A 83 -0.16 -0.16 1.24
N ASN A 84 -0.11 1.08 0.76
CA ASN A 84 0.63 1.43 -0.46
C ASN A 84 1.15 2.85 -0.25
N GLY A 85 2.43 2.99 0.01
CA GLY A 85 3.00 4.28 0.37
C GLY A 85 4.39 4.52 -0.20
N ILE A 86 4.71 5.79 -0.32
CA ILE A 86 6.04 6.30 -0.70
C ILE A 86 6.46 7.31 0.35
N ARG A 87 7.74 7.31 0.73
CA ARG A 87 8.28 8.31 1.64
C ARG A 87 7.99 9.72 1.12
N GLU A 88 7.70 10.65 2.02
CA GLU A 88 7.24 12.00 1.67
C GLU A 88 8.18 12.70 0.67
N GLN A 89 9.50 12.60 0.90
CA GLN A 89 10.47 13.28 0.03
C GLN A 89 10.57 12.68 -1.38
N TYR A 90 10.03 11.48 -1.60
CA TYR A 90 10.07 10.80 -2.89
C TYR A 90 8.72 10.79 -3.61
N LYS A 91 7.69 11.37 -3.02
CA LYS A 91 6.38 11.51 -3.66
C LYS A 91 6.43 12.42 -4.88
N ARG A 92 5.46 12.25 -5.77
CA ARG A 92 5.29 13.06 -7.00
C ARG A 92 6.46 12.95 -7.98
N ARG A 93 7.15 11.81 -7.99
CA ARG A 93 8.28 11.53 -8.90
C ARG A 93 8.08 10.28 -9.76
N GLY A 94 6.88 9.68 -9.71
CA GLY A 94 6.55 8.48 -10.48
C GLY A 94 6.89 7.16 -9.80
N TYR A 95 7.49 7.15 -8.62
CA TYR A 95 7.84 5.91 -7.92
C TYR A 95 6.62 5.12 -7.48
N GLY A 96 5.55 5.81 -7.06
CA GLY A 96 4.29 5.16 -6.69
C GLY A 96 3.66 4.40 -7.85
N HIS A 97 3.78 4.93 -9.06
CA HIS A 97 3.29 4.26 -10.26
C HIS A 97 4.10 2.99 -10.56
N LEU A 98 5.43 3.08 -10.50
CA LEU A 98 6.32 1.93 -10.70
C LEU A 98 6.04 0.83 -9.66
N GLN A 99 5.84 1.21 -8.41
CA GLN A 99 5.51 0.30 -7.32
C GLN A 99 4.16 -0.40 -7.57
N LEU A 100 3.15 0.35 -8.00
CA LEU A 100 1.83 -0.19 -8.29
C LEU A 100 1.86 -1.15 -9.48
N GLU A 101 2.58 -0.82 -10.54
CA GLU A 101 2.75 -1.73 -11.68
C GLU A 101 3.38 -3.05 -11.25
N GLU A 102 4.41 -3.02 -10.39
CA GLU A 102 5.06 -4.24 -9.91
C GLU A 102 4.14 -5.08 -9.04
N VAL A 103 3.39 -4.47 -8.13
CA VAL A 103 2.46 -5.26 -7.30
C VAL A 103 1.35 -5.88 -8.14
N LEU A 104 0.83 -5.16 -9.15
CA LEU A 104 -0.18 -5.71 -10.05
C LEU A 104 0.38 -6.88 -10.86
N ARG A 105 1.63 -6.78 -11.32
CA ARG A 105 2.29 -7.89 -12.01
C ARG A 105 2.33 -9.14 -11.13
N ARG A 106 2.71 -9.00 -9.87
CA ARG A 106 2.79 -10.12 -8.92
C ARG A 106 1.41 -10.70 -8.60
N ILE A 107 0.42 -9.85 -8.35
CA ILE A 107 -0.95 -10.30 -8.04
C ILE A 107 -1.57 -11.03 -9.23
N ARG A 108 -1.30 -10.59 -10.47
CA ARG A 108 -1.81 -11.27 -11.67
C ARG A 108 -1.24 -12.66 -11.89
N GLU A 109 -0.18 -13.04 -11.20
CA GLU A 109 0.36 -14.41 -11.25
C GLU A 109 -0.53 -15.42 -10.50
N TYR A 110 -1.45 -14.97 -9.65
CA TYR A 110 -2.36 -15.87 -8.96
C TYR A 110 -3.34 -16.49 -9.97
N GLU A 111 -3.33 -17.82 -10.04
CA GLU A 111 -4.16 -18.56 -10.97
C GLU A 111 -5.65 -18.42 -10.63
N GLY A 112 -6.47 -18.14 -11.64
CA GLY A 112 -7.92 -18.05 -11.48
C GLY A 112 -8.45 -16.84 -10.72
N LEU A 113 -7.60 -15.86 -10.41
CA LEU A 113 -8.02 -14.66 -9.70
C LEU A 113 -9.02 -13.86 -10.56
N LYS A 114 -10.12 -13.43 -9.93
CA LYS A 114 -11.21 -12.74 -10.64
C LYS A 114 -11.11 -11.23 -10.63
N ARG A 115 -10.61 -10.63 -9.53
CA ARG A 115 -10.49 -9.17 -9.42
C ARG A 115 -9.45 -8.76 -8.39
N ILE A 116 -9.00 -7.52 -8.55
CA ILE A 116 -8.10 -6.83 -7.59
C ILE A 116 -8.84 -5.62 -7.09
N ILE A 117 -8.88 -5.41 -5.78
CA ILE A 117 -9.56 -4.26 -5.16
C ILE A 117 -8.59 -3.44 -4.33
N VAL A 118 -8.90 -2.15 -4.18
CA VAL A 118 -8.17 -1.23 -3.31
C VAL A 118 -9.09 -0.12 -2.84
N GLY A 119 -8.92 0.30 -1.58
CA GLY A 119 -9.61 1.45 -1.01
C GLY A 119 -8.65 2.62 -0.82
N THR A 120 -9.15 3.83 -0.99
CA THR A 120 -8.40 5.06 -0.74
C THR A 120 -9.34 6.20 -0.33
N ASN A 121 -8.78 7.39 -0.18
CA ASN A 121 -9.55 8.58 0.18
C ASN A 121 -9.48 9.62 -0.95
N SER A 122 -10.60 10.31 -1.22
CA SER A 122 -10.71 11.25 -2.33
C SER A 122 -9.79 12.47 -2.21
N ASN A 123 -9.30 12.78 -1.03
CA ASN A 123 -8.39 13.91 -0.78
C ASN A 123 -6.92 13.57 -1.03
N LEU A 124 -6.60 12.31 -1.37
CA LEU A 124 -5.23 11.87 -1.61
C LEU A 124 -4.90 11.90 -3.10
N ALA A 125 -3.61 11.76 -3.42
CA ALA A 125 -3.16 11.62 -4.80
C ALA A 125 -3.34 10.19 -5.35
N ALA A 126 -3.56 9.22 -4.47
CA ALA A 126 -3.67 7.80 -4.81
C ALA A 126 -4.75 7.50 -5.87
N PRO A 127 -5.96 8.13 -5.86
CA PRO A 127 -6.97 7.87 -6.89
C PRO A 127 -6.46 7.99 -8.31
N ARG A 128 -5.67 9.02 -8.61
CA ARG A 128 -5.11 9.22 -9.95
C ARG A 128 -4.14 8.10 -10.33
N ASN A 129 -3.34 7.65 -9.38
CA ASN A 129 -2.40 6.55 -9.59
C ASN A 129 -3.15 5.25 -9.89
N TYR A 130 -4.19 4.94 -9.12
CA TYR A 130 -5.01 3.75 -9.36
C TYR A 130 -5.70 3.80 -10.73
N GLU A 131 -6.31 4.93 -11.06
CA GLU A 131 -6.97 5.11 -12.36
C GLU A 131 -5.98 4.96 -13.53
N SER A 132 -4.77 5.51 -13.40
CA SER A 132 -3.73 5.38 -14.42
C SER A 132 -3.26 3.94 -14.61
N ALA A 133 -3.39 3.11 -13.59
CA ALA A 133 -3.03 1.68 -13.65
C ALA A 133 -4.17 0.78 -14.12
N GLY A 134 -5.35 1.34 -14.42
CA GLY A 134 -6.49 0.60 -14.96
C GLY A 134 -7.58 0.28 -13.95
N PHE A 135 -7.47 0.76 -12.71
CA PHE A 135 -8.54 0.61 -11.73
C PHE A 135 -9.74 1.49 -12.07
N VAL A 136 -10.93 0.97 -11.82
CA VAL A 136 -12.20 1.68 -12.04
C VAL A 136 -12.93 1.81 -10.70
N LEU A 137 -13.45 2.99 -10.42
CA LEU A 137 -14.25 3.26 -9.22
C LEU A 137 -15.53 2.41 -9.26
N TYR A 138 -15.78 1.62 -8.20
CA TYR A 138 -17.00 0.82 -8.12
C TYR A 138 -17.89 1.17 -6.92
N ASP A 139 -17.36 1.89 -5.92
CA ASP A 139 -18.13 2.33 -4.77
C ASP A 139 -17.53 3.61 -4.17
N ARG A 140 -18.38 4.39 -3.53
CA ARG A 140 -18.02 5.63 -2.86
C ARG A 140 -18.84 5.78 -1.58
N LYS A 141 -18.19 6.03 -0.45
CA LYS A 141 -18.85 6.19 0.85
C LYS A 141 -18.38 7.48 1.54
N PRO A 142 -19.29 8.22 2.22
CA PRO A 142 -18.87 9.38 2.97
C PRO A 142 -17.97 8.97 4.14
N ASN A 143 -16.97 9.78 4.41
CA ASN A 143 -16.14 9.64 5.60
C ASN A 143 -16.79 10.41 6.74
N LEU A 144 -17.36 9.69 7.68
CA LEU A 144 -18.04 10.26 8.84
C LEU A 144 -17.16 10.30 10.09
N THR A 145 -15.88 9.95 9.96
CA THR A 145 -14.93 9.91 11.08
C THR A 145 -14.16 11.22 11.21
N GLU A 146 -13.82 11.61 12.44
CA GLU A 146 -12.91 12.72 12.71
C GLU A 146 -11.45 12.25 12.52
N SER A 147 -11.04 12.10 11.27
CA SER A 147 -9.67 11.70 10.94
C SER A 147 -8.99 12.78 10.10
N ALA A 148 -7.71 12.56 9.79
CA ALA A 148 -6.96 13.39 8.87
C ALA A 148 -7.52 13.33 7.43
N TYR A 149 -8.35 12.32 7.16
CA TYR A 149 -8.98 12.13 5.85
C TYR A 149 -10.33 12.81 5.84
N THR A 150 -10.44 13.92 5.13
CA THR A 150 -11.67 14.73 5.09
C THR A 150 -12.53 14.47 3.87
N GLY A 151 -12.05 13.66 2.91
CA GLY A 151 -12.80 13.28 1.72
C GLY A 151 -13.61 12.01 1.91
N ASP A 152 -14.22 11.55 0.82
CA ASP A 152 -14.93 10.27 0.80
C ASP A 152 -13.99 9.10 0.71
N TYR A 153 -14.44 7.92 1.17
CA TYR A 153 -13.79 6.65 0.86
C TYR A 153 -14.13 6.23 -0.55
N LEU A 154 -13.11 5.92 -1.36
CA LEU A 154 -13.23 5.47 -2.73
C LEU A 154 -12.76 4.01 -2.84
N TYR A 155 -13.55 3.19 -3.51
CA TYR A 155 -13.24 1.78 -3.73
C TYR A 155 -13.07 1.52 -5.22
N TYR A 156 -11.88 1.02 -5.57
CA TYR A 156 -11.48 0.76 -6.96
C TYR A 156 -11.28 -0.72 -7.20
N GLU A 157 -11.49 -1.15 -8.44
CA GLU A 157 -11.26 -2.53 -8.84
C GLU A 157 -10.67 -2.64 -10.24
N ILE A 158 -9.96 -3.75 -10.46
CA ILE A 158 -9.63 -4.25 -11.78
C ILE A 158 -10.30 -5.62 -11.90
N ILE A 159 -11.14 -5.80 -12.94
CA ILE A 159 -11.73 -7.09 -13.27
C ILE A 159 -10.74 -7.81 -14.18
N LEU A 160 -10.41 -9.04 -13.83
CA LEU A 160 -9.45 -9.86 -14.58
C LEU A 160 -10.11 -10.81 -15.54
#